data_aa9c1d84f47caaa969ce3e47e778037d
#
_entry.id   aa9c1d84f47caaa969ce3e47e778037d
#
_cell.length_a   1.000
_cell.length_b   1.000
_cell.length_c   1.000
_cell.angle_alpha   90.00
_cell.angle_beta   90.00
_cell.angle_gamma   90.00
#
_symmetry.space_group_name_H-M   'P 1'
#
loop_
_entity.id
_entity.type
_entity.pdbx_description
1 polymer ?
#
loop_
_entity_poly.entity_id
_entity_poly.type
_entity_poly.pdbx_seq_one_letter_code
_entity_poly.pdbx_strand_id
1 'polypeptide(L)'
;MIELKEFTLNLKERYEQLLRDIPTSFYRFSNIYMAKDCSHLHYAEIDGAFCVVALPPTSPEDAYGFFPLGAEEAKLRRAFLTLREELGIERFYVPSEVLPQVEAECPEMFEMEASRGDFDYVYRTQDLIELPGKKYHSKRNHLSKFTSTYDYEYVSLNGENF
;
A
#
# COMPACT_ATOMS: atom_id res chain seq x y z
N MET A 1 21.42 -15.69 -1.64
CA MET A 1 21.50 -14.24 -1.29
C MET A 1 20.56 -13.47 -2.18
N ILE A 2 19.66 -12.70 -1.61
CA ILE A 2 18.67 -11.88 -2.32
C ILE A 2 19.38 -10.73 -3.04
N GLU A 3 19.03 -10.48 -4.30
CA GLU A 3 19.43 -9.28 -5.04
C GLU A 3 18.42 -8.16 -4.76
N LEU A 4 18.81 -7.15 -4.00
CA LEU A 4 18.01 -5.96 -3.76
C LEU A 4 18.17 -4.97 -4.92
N LYS A 5 17.04 -4.45 -5.39
CA LYS A 5 16.95 -3.50 -6.51
C LYS A 5 16.23 -2.22 -6.07
N GLU A 6 16.58 -1.10 -6.69
CA GLU A 6 15.90 0.17 -6.46
C GLU A 6 14.46 0.13 -6.94
N PHE A 7 13.55 0.70 -6.14
CA PHE A 7 12.15 0.86 -6.51
C PHE A 7 11.98 2.09 -7.41
N THR A 8 11.86 1.88 -8.72
CA THR A 8 11.88 2.92 -9.74
C THR A 8 10.54 3.06 -10.48
N LEU A 9 10.33 4.17 -11.17
CA LEU A 9 9.06 4.49 -11.84
C LEU A 9 8.68 3.49 -12.96
N ASN A 10 9.65 2.87 -13.60
CA ASN A 10 9.40 1.87 -14.66
C ASN A 10 8.76 0.56 -14.15
N LEU A 11 8.71 0.35 -12.84
CA LEU A 11 8.03 -0.79 -12.22
C LEU A 11 6.51 -0.61 -12.14
N LYS A 12 5.98 0.60 -12.39
CA LYS A 12 4.58 0.96 -12.17
C LYS A 12 3.61 -0.01 -12.82
N GLU A 13 3.76 -0.24 -14.11
CA GLU A 13 2.80 -1.07 -14.85
C GLU A 13 2.77 -2.52 -14.32
N ARG A 14 3.93 -3.10 -14.10
CA ARG A 14 4.05 -4.45 -13.53
C ARG A 14 3.49 -4.53 -12.12
N TYR A 15 3.84 -3.56 -11.27
CA TYR A 15 3.38 -3.51 -9.88
C TYR A 15 1.86 -3.40 -9.78
N GLU A 16 1.25 -2.50 -10.55
CA GLU A 16 -0.20 -2.32 -10.57
C GLU A 16 -0.94 -3.55 -11.13
N GLN A 17 -0.33 -4.31 -12.05
CA GLN A 17 -0.88 -5.58 -12.51
C GLN A 17 -0.93 -6.62 -11.38
N LEU A 18 0.13 -6.73 -10.58
CA LEU A 18 0.19 -7.65 -9.44
C LEU A 18 -0.76 -7.25 -8.31
N LEU A 19 -1.06 -5.96 -8.19
CA LEU A 19 -1.94 -5.42 -7.15
C LEU A 19 -3.43 -5.41 -7.53
N ARG A 20 -3.80 -5.82 -8.76
CA ARG A 20 -5.14 -5.62 -9.34
C ARG A 20 -6.28 -6.00 -8.40
N ASP A 21 -6.16 -7.12 -7.70
CA ASP A 21 -7.21 -7.70 -6.87
C ASP A 21 -7.11 -7.33 -5.39
N ILE A 22 -6.19 -6.43 -5.03
CA ILE A 22 -5.99 -5.96 -3.67
C ILE A 22 -6.38 -4.48 -3.58
N PRO A 23 -7.60 -4.13 -3.13
CA PRO A 23 -8.17 -2.77 -3.19
C PRO A 23 -7.73 -1.88 -2.03
N THR A 24 -6.48 -1.95 -1.59
CA THR A 24 -5.96 -1.11 -0.51
C THR A 24 -5.21 0.12 -1.05
N SER A 25 -5.41 1.27 -0.42
CA SER A 25 -4.72 2.51 -0.80
C SER A 25 -3.23 2.46 -0.45
N PHE A 26 -2.90 1.87 0.68
CA PHE A 26 -1.53 1.80 1.20
C PHE A 26 -0.56 1.12 0.22
N TYR A 27 -1.01 0.11 -0.51
CA TYR A 27 -0.22 -0.63 -1.49
C TYR A 27 -0.18 0.00 -2.88
N ARG A 28 -0.91 1.09 -3.16
CA ARG A 28 -0.88 1.71 -4.49
C ARG A 28 0.53 2.16 -4.85
N PHE A 29 0.90 1.92 -6.11
CA PHE A 29 2.25 2.26 -6.61
C PHE A 29 2.65 3.70 -6.27
N SER A 30 1.73 4.65 -6.43
CA SER A 30 1.99 6.05 -6.09
C SER A 30 2.42 6.25 -4.65
N ASN A 31 1.75 5.59 -3.69
CA ASN A 31 2.06 5.74 -2.27
C ASN A 31 3.41 5.10 -1.92
N ILE A 32 3.66 3.89 -2.42
CA ILE A 32 4.96 3.21 -2.25
C ILE A 32 6.08 4.02 -2.90
N TYR A 33 5.88 4.49 -4.14
CA TYR A 33 6.89 5.26 -4.85
C TYR A 33 7.22 6.61 -4.18
N MET A 34 6.21 7.31 -3.65
CA MET A 34 6.41 8.55 -2.89
C MET A 34 7.17 8.32 -1.58
N ALA A 35 6.98 7.17 -0.95
CA ALA A 35 7.64 6.80 0.30
C ALA A 35 9.06 6.22 0.10
N LYS A 36 9.46 5.90 -1.14
CA LYS A 36 10.66 5.09 -1.41
C LYS A 36 11.95 5.63 -0.79
N ASP A 37 12.16 6.93 -0.86
CA ASP A 37 13.40 7.55 -0.37
C ASP A 37 13.39 7.71 1.16
N CYS A 38 12.27 8.15 1.75
CA CYS A 38 12.16 8.34 3.20
C CYS A 38 12.08 7.02 3.96
N SER A 39 11.55 5.96 3.35
CA SER A 39 11.47 4.63 3.95
C SER A 39 12.56 3.67 3.44
N HIS A 40 13.48 4.14 2.62
CA HIS A 40 14.54 3.34 2.02
C HIS A 40 14.01 2.04 1.40
N LEU A 41 13.02 2.19 0.49
CA LEU A 41 12.37 1.05 -0.13
C LEU A 41 13.22 0.45 -1.24
N HIS A 42 13.32 -0.86 -1.20
CA HIS A 42 13.91 -1.70 -2.23
C HIS A 42 12.89 -2.77 -2.63
N TYR A 43 13.17 -3.47 -3.72
CA TYR A 43 12.43 -4.68 -4.05
C TYR A 43 13.37 -5.84 -4.38
N ALA A 44 12.84 -7.03 -4.24
CA ALA A 44 13.47 -8.27 -4.67
C ALA A 44 12.45 -9.18 -5.35
N GLU A 45 12.94 -10.11 -6.15
CA GLU A 45 12.12 -11.18 -6.73
C GLU A 45 12.52 -12.51 -6.11
N ILE A 46 11.57 -13.17 -5.45
CA ILE A 46 11.78 -14.45 -4.77
C ILE A 46 10.78 -15.46 -5.33
N ASP A 47 11.26 -16.44 -6.08
CA ASP A 47 10.44 -17.50 -6.71
C ASP A 47 9.24 -16.95 -7.53
N GLY A 48 9.40 -15.79 -8.14
CA GLY A 48 8.39 -15.10 -8.92
C GLY A 48 7.53 -14.10 -8.13
N ALA A 49 7.60 -14.12 -6.80
CA ALA A 49 6.95 -13.11 -5.97
C ALA A 49 7.70 -11.78 -6.01
N PHE A 50 6.98 -10.68 -6.11
CA PHE A 50 7.51 -9.33 -6.03
C PHE A 50 7.46 -8.83 -4.58
N CYS A 51 8.60 -8.73 -3.95
CA CYS A 51 8.76 -8.41 -2.54
C CYS A 51 9.29 -6.99 -2.36
N VAL A 52 8.51 -6.09 -1.74
CA VAL A 52 8.95 -4.75 -1.37
C VAL A 52 9.40 -4.78 0.10
N VAL A 53 10.51 -4.15 0.39
CA VAL A 53 11.09 -4.08 1.74
C VAL A 53 11.57 -2.67 2.06
N ALA A 54 11.41 -2.25 3.30
CA ALA A 54 11.97 -1.03 3.86
C ALA A 54 13.20 -1.40 4.70
N LEU A 55 14.33 -0.81 4.38
CA LEU A 55 15.61 -1.11 5.03
C LEU A 55 16.27 0.19 5.51
N PRO A 56 15.78 0.82 6.60
CA PRO A 56 16.33 2.06 7.10
C PRO A 56 17.77 1.86 7.60
N PRO A 57 18.76 2.61 7.06
CA PRO A 57 20.18 2.35 7.34
C PRO A 57 20.60 2.69 8.77
N THR A 58 19.85 3.57 9.44
CA THR A 58 20.14 4.02 10.82
C THR A 58 19.38 3.24 11.88
N SER A 59 18.39 2.45 11.51
CA SER A 59 17.53 1.68 12.41
C SER A 59 17.17 0.33 11.78
N PRO A 60 18.12 -0.59 11.66
CA PRO A 60 17.87 -1.91 11.05
C PRO A 60 16.76 -2.70 11.74
N GLU A 61 16.53 -2.46 13.04
CA GLU A 61 15.43 -3.03 13.82
C GLU A 61 14.04 -2.56 13.38
N ASP A 62 13.99 -1.45 12.67
CA ASP A 62 12.75 -0.91 12.08
C ASP A 62 12.49 -1.42 10.66
N ALA A 63 13.31 -2.34 10.16
CA ALA A 63 13.10 -2.96 8.85
C ALA A 63 11.73 -3.68 8.80
N TYR A 64 11.04 -3.56 7.68
CA TYR A 64 9.77 -4.24 7.46
C TYR A 64 9.59 -4.61 5.99
N GLY A 65 8.76 -5.61 5.77
CA GLY A 65 8.35 -6.04 4.44
C GLY A 65 6.89 -5.74 4.17
N PHE A 66 6.55 -5.80 2.90
CA PHE A 66 5.16 -5.82 2.43
C PHE A 66 4.78 -7.25 2.06
N PHE A 67 3.48 -7.52 1.96
CA PHE A 67 3.00 -8.80 1.45
C PHE A 67 3.60 -9.08 0.05
N PRO A 68 4.22 -10.25 -0.18
CA PRO A 68 4.80 -10.63 -1.45
C PRO A 68 3.74 -10.73 -2.55
N LEU A 69 3.75 -9.80 -3.51
CA LEU A 69 2.76 -9.75 -4.58
C LEU A 69 3.05 -10.80 -5.66
N GLY A 70 1.99 -11.42 -6.18
CA GLY A 70 2.09 -12.39 -7.27
C GLY A 70 2.76 -13.72 -6.86
N ALA A 71 2.90 -13.99 -5.56
CA ALA A 71 3.34 -15.28 -5.09
C ALA A 71 2.35 -16.38 -5.52
N GLU A 72 2.85 -17.40 -6.22
CA GLU A 72 2.07 -18.60 -6.49
C GLU A 72 1.83 -19.37 -5.19
N GLU A 73 0.76 -20.18 -5.18
CA GLU A 73 0.43 -21.08 -4.08
C GLU A 73 1.66 -21.92 -3.67
N ALA A 74 1.86 -22.12 -2.37
CA ALA A 74 3.02 -22.75 -1.75
C ALA A 74 4.36 -21.98 -1.82
N LYS A 75 4.47 -20.89 -2.56
CA LYS A 75 5.71 -20.07 -2.62
C LYS A 75 5.69 -18.87 -1.67
N LEU A 76 4.50 -18.46 -1.21
CA LEU A 76 4.34 -17.32 -0.29
C LEU A 76 5.13 -17.54 1.01
N ARG A 77 4.99 -18.71 1.62
CA ARG A 77 5.76 -19.07 2.84
C ARG A 77 7.26 -18.96 2.63
N ARG A 78 7.76 -19.41 1.48
CA ARG A 78 9.18 -19.35 1.16
C ARG A 78 9.66 -17.91 0.97
N ALA A 79 8.86 -17.06 0.33
CA ALA A 79 9.19 -15.64 0.18
C ALA A 79 9.36 -14.97 1.55
N PHE A 80 8.44 -15.18 2.48
CA PHE A 80 8.54 -14.66 3.85
C PHE A 80 9.77 -15.19 4.59
N LEU A 81 10.02 -16.50 4.52
CA LEU A 81 11.19 -17.11 5.18
C LEU A 81 12.50 -16.54 4.62
N THR A 82 12.60 -16.41 3.29
CA THR A 82 13.81 -15.87 2.66
C THR A 82 14.06 -14.42 3.06
N LEU A 83 13.00 -13.58 3.14
CA LEU A 83 13.12 -12.19 3.61
C LEU A 83 13.57 -12.12 5.07
N ARG A 84 13.06 -13.02 5.92
CA ARG A 84 13.46 -13.10 7.32
C ARG A 84 14.92 -13.56 7.46
N GLU A 85 15.30 -14.64 6.81
CA GLU A 85 16.61 -15.28 6.94
C GLU A 85 17.74 -14.44 6.34
N GLU A 86 17.51 -13.80 5.19
CA GLU A 86 18.57 -13.06 4.49
C GLU A 86 18.61 -11.57 4.83
N LEU A 87 17.48 -10.95 5.23
CA LEU A 87 17.38 -9.52 5.50
C LEU A 87 16.99 -9.18 6.95
N GLY A 88 16.69 -10.16 7.79
CA GLY A 88 16.30 -9.95 9.18
C GLY A 88 14.91 -9.31 9.33
N ILE A 89 14.02 -9.44 8.33
CA ILE A 89 12.70 -8.81 8.37
C ILE A 89 11.75 -9.65 9.22
N GLU A 90 11.33 -9.09 10.35
CA GLU A 90 10.42 -9.73 11.30
C GLU A 90 8.97 -9.20 11.19
N ARG A 91 8.78 -8.00 10.63
CA ARG A 91 7.47 -7.36 10.49
C ARG A 91 7.06 -7.25 9.03
N PHE A 92 5.78 -7.55 8.77
CA PHE A 92 5.20 -7.44 7.45
C PHE A 92 3.86 -6.71 7.51
N TYR A 93 3.66 -5.73 6.65
CA TYR A 93 2.34 -5.18 6.39
C TYR A 93 1.59 -6.12 5.45
N VAL A 94 0.38 -6.49 5.83
CA VAL A 94 -0.45 -7.45 5.09
C VAL A 94 -1.85 -6.86 4.93
N PRO A 95 -2.35 -6.69 3.69
CA PRO A 95 -3.73 -6.27 3.46
C PRO A 95 -4.72 -7.29 4.01
N SER A 96 -5.83 -6.81 4.58
CA SER A 96 -6.87 -7.69 5.13
C SER A 96 -7.44 -8.68 4.11
N GLU A 97 -7.46 -8.31 2.85
CA GLU A 97 -7.99 -9.11 1.74
C GLU A 97 -7.19 -10.39 1.48
N VAL A 98 -5.90 -10.37 1.79
CA VAL A 98 -5.00 -11.52 1.58
C VAL A 98 -4.71 -12.30 2.88
N LEU A 99 -5.27 -11.89 4.02
CA LEU A 99 -5.11 -12.63 5.28
C LEU A 99 -5.50 -14.10 5.17
N PRO A 100 -6.63 -14.48 4.54
CA PRO A 100 -6.98 -15.88 4.38
C PRO A 100 -5.91 -16.71 3.65
N GLN A 101 -5.23 -16.12 2.66
CA GLN A 101 -4.11 -16.76 1.97
C GLN A 101 -2.91 -16.94 2.91
N VAL A 102 -2.56 -15.91 3.68
CA VAL A 102 -1.46 -15.99 4.65
C VAL A 102 -1.74 -17.05 5.71
N GLU A 103 -2.94 -17.11 6.25
CA GLU A 103 -3.34 -18.13 7.25
C GLU A 103 -3.27 -19.55 6.67
N ALA A 104 -3.68 -19.74 5.42
CA ALA A 104 -3.66 -21.04 4.77
C ALA A 104 -2.24 -21.51 4.41
N GLU A 105 -1.40 -20.63 3.88
CA GLU A 105 -0.06 -20.99 3.38
C GLU A 105 1.04 -20.85 4.42
N CYS A 106 0.82 -20.03 5.45
CA CYS A 106 1.80 -19.74 6.51
C CYS A 106 1.24 -19.98 7.92
N PRO A 107 0.61 -21.14 8.19
CA PRO A 107 0.01 -21.40 9.50
C PRO A 107 1.07 -21.28 10.61
N GLU A 108 0.67 -20.64 11.72
CA GLU A 108 1.52 -20.45 12.91
C GLU A 108 2.84 -19.70 12.69
N MET A 109 3.01 -19.08 11.51
CA MET A 109 4.26 -18.36 11.18
C MET A 109 4.29 -16.95 11.74
N PHE A 110 3.14 -16.32 11.90
CA PHE A 110 2.99 -14.93 12.30
C PHE A 110 1.95 -14.76 13.41
N GLU A 111 2.22 -13.81 14.28
CA GLU A 111 1.21 -13.16 15.11
C GLU A 111 0.63 -11.97 14.33
N MET A 112 -0.71 -11.91 14.27
CA MET A 112 -1.42 -10.88 13.50
C MET A 112 -1.95 -9.80 14.43
N GLU A 113 -1.59 -8.54 14.14
CA GLU A 113 -2.09 -7.38 14.84
C GLU A 113 -2.73 -6.38 13.86
N ALA A 114 -3.90 -5.86 14.21
CA ALA A 114 -4.59 -4.86 13.40
C ALA A 114 -4.02 -3.46 13.69
N SER A 115 -3.34 -2.86 12.69
CA SER A 115 -2.84 -1.48 12.79
C SER A 115 -3.96 -0.49 12.46
N ARG A 116 -4.65 0.01 13.49
CA ARG A 116 -5.78 0.94 13.34
C ARG A 116 -5.39 2.24 12.61
N GLY A 117 -4.14 2.68 12.71
CA GLY A 117 -3.61 3.87 12.04
C GLY A 117 -3.58 3.76 10.53
N ASP A 118 -3.48 2.53 10.01
CA ASP A 118 -3.33 2.24 8.58
C ASP A 118 -4.66 1.86 7.90
N PHE A 119 -5.79 1.99 8.61
CA PHE A 119 -7.10 1.66 8.05
C PHE A 119 -7.54 2.70 7.04
N ASP A 120 -7.98 2.24 5.88
CA ASP A 120 -8.61 3.09 4.87
C ASP A 120 -9.99 3.58 5.32
N TYR A 121 -10.31 4.84 5.00
CA TYR A 121 -11.66 5.38 5.14
C TYR A 121 -12.47 5.07 3.89
N VAL A 122 -13.48 4.23 4.04
CA VAL A 122 -14.35 3.84 2.93
C VAL A 122 -15.65 4.63 2.96
N TYR A 123 -15.98 5.31 1.86
CA TYR A 123 -17.21 6.09 1.68
C TYR A 123 -17.96 5.59 0.46
N ARG A 124 -19.30 5.60 0.54
CA ARG A 124 -20.12 5.43 -0.65
C ARG A 124 -19.97 6.67 -1.53
N THR A 125 -19.73 6.51 -2.81
CA THR A 125 -19.59 7.62 -3.76
C THR A 125 -20.80 8.55 -3.72
N GLN A 126 -22.03 7.98 -3.68
CA GLN A 126 -23.26 8.77 -3.59
C GLN A 126 -23.32 9.64 -2.33
N ASP A 127 -22.85 9.14 -1.19
CA ASP A 127 -22.78 9.92 0.06
C ASP A 127 -21.84 11.14 -0.08
N LEU A 128 -20.76 11.02 -0.86
CA LEU A 128 -19.84 12.13 -1.10
C LEU A 128 -20.39 13.15 -2.11
N ILE A 129 -21.21 12.71 -3.06
CA ILE A 129 -21.87 13.60 -4.03
C ILE A 129 -22.98 14.40 -3.34
N GLU A 130 -23.84 13.76 -2.56
CA GLU A 130 -25.03 14.37 -1.98
C GLU A 130 -24.82 14.95 -0.59
N LEU A 131 -23.82 14.47 0.14
CA LEU A 131 -23.51 14.83 1.54
C LEU A 131 -24.76 14.80 2.44
N PRO A 132 -25.54 13.69 2.51
CA PRO A 132 -26.83 13.66 3.18
C PRO A 132 -26.71 13.64 4.71
N GLY A 133 -27.75 14.19 5.37
CA GLY A 133 -27.95 14.07 6.82
C GLY A 133 -27.00 14.89 7.69
N LYS A 134 -27.08 14.63 9.01
CA LYS A 134 -26.32 15.42 10.02
C LYS A 134 -24.82 15.15 9.97
N LYS A 135 -24.38 13.92 9.66
CA LYS A 135 -22.96 13.53 9.62
C LYS A 135 -22.14 14.37 8.63
N TYR A 136 -22.78 14.88 7.58
CA TYR A 136 -22.12 15.70 6.57
C TYR A 136 -22.43 17.21 6.69
N HIS A 137 -23.11 17.67 7.73
CA HIS A 137 -23.47 19.10 7.91
C HIS A 137 -22.23 20.00 7.86
N SER A 138 -21.17 19.65 8.57
CA SER A 138 -19.91 20.43 8.57
C SER A 138 -19.27 20.47 7.16
N LYS A 139 -19.32 19.37 6.41
CA LYS A 139 -18.78 19.31 5.04
C LYS A 139 -19.56 20.22 4.09
N ARG A 140 -20.89 20.21 4.16
CA ARG A 140 -21.72 21.13 3.37
C ARG A 140 -21.44 22.60 3.73
N ASN A 141 -21.24 22.92 5.01
CA ASN A 141 -20.90 24.28 5.43
C ASN A 141 -19.55 24.73 4.88
N HIS A 142 -18.53 23.86 4.91
CA HIS A 142 -17.22 24.16 4.32
C HIS A 142 -17.35 24.39 2.81
N LEU A 143 -18.07 23.52 2.10
CA LEU A 143 -18.28 23.66 0.67
C LEU A 143 -19.02 24.97 0.36
N SER A 144 -20.14 25.28 1.05
CA SER A 144 -20.89 26.50 0.87
C SER A 144 -20.04 27.76 1.14
N LYS A 145 -19.23 27.74 2.19
CA LYS A 145 -18.30 28.84 2.50
C LYS A 145 -17.27 29.02 1.40
N PHE A 146 -16.69 27.94 0.91
CA PHE A 146 -15.71 27.98 -0.19
C PHE A 146 -16.32 28.59 -1.45
N THR A 147 -17.44 28.04 -1.91
CA THR A 147 -18.11 28.47 -3.15
C THR A 147 -18.66 29.92 -3.09
N SER A 148 -18.95 30.43 -1.88
CA SER A 148 -19.39 31.82 -1.71
C SER A 148 -18.23 32.83 -1.52
N THR A 149 -17.02 32.35 -1.26
CA THR A 149 -15.88 33.22 -0.91
C THR A 149 -14.88 33.32 -2.06
N TYR A 150 -14.74 32.27 -2.85
CA TYR A 150 -13.70 32.17 -3.88
C TYR A 150 -14.31 31.98 -5.25
N ASP A 151 -13.78 32.71 -6.23
CA ASP A 151 -13.94 32.35 -7.64
C ASP A 151 -13.03 31.16 -7.91
N TYR A 152 -13.59 30.09 -8.47
CA TYR A 152 -12.84 28.86 -8.75
C TYR A 152 -13.32 28.20 -10.03
N GLU A 153 -12.42 27.48 -10.66
CA GLU A 153 -12.71 26.62 -11.80
C GLU A 153 -12.25 25.20 -11.46
N TYR A 154 -13.09 24.22 -11.73
CA TYR A 154 -12.74 22.82 -11.64
C TYR A 154 -12.29 22.30 -12.99
N VAL A 155 -11.01 22.00 -13.13
CA VAL A 155 -10.42 21.47 -14.37
C VAL A 155 -9.85 20.08 -14.14
N SER A 156 -10.09 19.18 -15.09
CA SER A 156 -9.41 17.87 -15.09
C SER A 156 -7.98 18.06 -15.54
N LEU A 157 -7.03 17.53 -14.77
CA LEU A 157 -5.63 17.53 -15.19
C LEU A 157 -5.43 16.57 -16.38
N ASN A 158 -4.83 17.09 -17.43
CA ASN A 158 -4.45 16.34 -18.62
C ASN A 158 -3.09 16.83 -19.12
N GLY A 159 -2.54 16.24 -20.19
CA GLY A 159 -1.23 16.63 -20.72
C GLY A 159 -1.14 18.02 -21.33
N GLU A 160 -2.28 18.75 -21.47
CA GLU A 160 -2.32 20.10 -22.05
C GLU A 160 -2.31 21.21 -20.97
N ASN A 161 -2.77 20.87 -19.75
CA ASN A 161 -2.91 21.84 -18.65
C ASN A 161 -2.07 21.47 -17.41
N PHE A 162 -1.04 20.65 -17.62
CA PHE A 162 -0.13 20.21 -16.56
C PHE A 162 1.24 20.89 -16.71
#